data_5c3517ea7393be191e17c9961d756420
#
_entry.id   5c3517ea7393be191e17c9961d756420
#
_cell.length_a   1.000
_cell.length_b   1.000
_cell.length_c   1.000
_cell.angle_alpha   90.00
_cell.angle_beta   90.00
_cell.angle_gamma   90.00
#
_symmetry.space_group_name_H-M   'P 1'
#
loop_
_entity.id
_entity.type
_entity.pdbx_description
1 polymer ?
#
loop_
_entity_poly.entity_id
_entity_poly.type
_entity_poly.pdbx_seq_one_letter_code
_entity_poly.pdbx_strand_id
1 'polypeptide(L)'
;MDLELRGRAALVTGSSRGIGRAIATVLAREGARVCLTARGAEALEATAAELRASGADVTTVVTDVATQAGAVAAVDAAVRAFGTLDILVNNVGGSGGAGAFDSATVAQWASVMDRNLMSAVWCSQRAVEVMRDKGGGCIIHINSIYGREYATSAPYTTAKAGLTALTKEMAVDLARHRIRVNGVAPGSILFPGGSWDKRRQADPEKVAKLVRDELPWGRFGAPEEVADVVAFLCSERARWVTGATLPVDGGQGRAF
;
A
#
# COMPACT_ATOMS: atom_id res chain seq x y z
N MET A 1 7.23 -4.43 -21.78
CA MET A 1 8.50 -4.32 -20.97
C MET A 1 8.47 -5.48 -20.00
N ASP A 2 9.50 -6.30 -19.97
CA ASP A 2 9.62 -7.32 -18.91
C ASP A 2 10.06 -6.65 -17.61
N LEU A 3 9.30 -6.85 -16.53
CA LEU A 3 9.56 -6.29 -15.21
C LEU A 3 10.52 -7.13 -14.37
N GLU A 4 10.86 -8.35 -14.83
CA GLU A 4 11.76 -9.28 -14.13
C GLU A 4 11.29 -9.64 -12.70
N LEU A 5 9.97 -9.76 -12.52
CA LEU A 5 9.35 -10.09 -11.24
C LEU A 5 9.10 -11.59 -11.04
N ARG A 6 9.30 -12.41 -12.08
CA ARG A 6 9.08 -13.85 -12.03
C ARG A 6 9.88 -14.52 -10.90
N GLY A 7 9.17 -15.25 -10.04
CA GLY A 7 9.73 -15.96 -8.90
C GLY A 7 10.10 -15.10 -7.70
N ARG A 8 9.99 -13.77 -7.77
CA ARG A 8 10.19 -12.88 -6.63
C ARG A 8 9.11 -13.12 -5.57
N ALA A 9 9.49 -13.19 -4.30
CA ALA A 9 8.58 -13.34 -3.18
C ALA A 9 8.08 -11.97 -2.70
N ALA A 10 6.78 -11.75 -2.74
CA ALA A 10 6.15 -10.49 -2.37
C ALA A 10 5.15 -10.67 -1.22
N LEU A 11 5.13 -9.73 -0.27
CA LEU A 11 4.08 -9.56 0.72
C LEU A 11 3.31 -8.27 0.43
N VAL A 12 1.98 -8.36 0.30
CA VAL A 12 1.09 -7.20 0.13
C VAL A 12 0.14 -7.11 1.30
N THR A 13 0.26 -6.04 2.10
CA THR A 13 -0.62 -5.85 3.25
C THR A 13 -1.98 -5.26 2.84
N GLY A 14 -3.08 -5.76 3.45
CA GLY A 14 -4.44 -5.30 3.14
C GLY A 14 -4.89 -5.65 1.73
N SER A 15 -4.59 -6.86 1.27
CA SER A 15 -4.74 -7.31 -0.11
C SER A 15 -6.06 -8.02 -0.44
N SER A 16 -7.05 -7.99 0.46
CA SER A 16 -8.37 -8.60 0.21
C SER A 16 -9.29 -7.79 -0.71
N ARG A 17 -8.98 -6.52 -0.99
CA ARG A 17 -9.79 -5.62 -1.85
C ARG A 17 -9.02 -4.39 -2.29
N GLY A 18 -9.61 -3.62 -3.22
CA GLY A 18 -9.13 -2.29 -3.63
C GLY A 18 -7.70 -2.29 -4.13
N ILE A 19 -6.93 -1.26 -3.75
CA ILE A 19 -5.56 -1.07 -4.22
C ILE A 19 -4.67 -2.27 -3.88
N GLY A 20 -4.76 -2.81 -2.65
CA GLY A 20 -3.94 -3.96 -2.24
C GLY A 20 -4.24 -5.22 -3.06
N ARG A 21 -5.52 -5.49 -3.37
CA ARG A 21 -5.90 -6.61 -4.27
C ARG A 21 -5.36 -6.39 -5.68
N ALA A 22 -5.51 -5.20 -6.23
CA ALA A 22 -5.01 -4.88 -7.56
C ALA A 22 -3.48 -5.04 -7.64
N ILE A 23 -2.74 -4.55 -6.63
CA ILE A 23 -1.28 -4.73 -6.55
C ILE A 23 -0.92 -6.22 -6.52
N ALA A 24 -1.57 -7.00 -5.67
CA ALA A 24 -1.33 -8.44 -5.60
C ALA A 24 -1.61 -9.14 -6.93
N THR A 25 -2.69 -8.74 -7.62
CA THR A 25 -3.07 -9.27 -8.93
C THR A 25 -2.02 -8.95 -10.00
N VAL A 26 -1.54 -7.70 -10.06
CA VAL A 26 -0.52 -7.31 -11.04
C VAL A 26 0.80 -8.02 -10.77
N LEU A 27 1.27 -8.06 -9.51
CA LEU A 27 2.50 -8.79 -9.15
C LEU A 27 2.40 -10.28 -9.49
N ALA A 28 1.26 -10.93 -9.21
CA ALA A 28 1.02 -12.31 -9.55
C ALA A 28 1.03 -12.54 -11.07
N ARG A 29 0.40 -11.67 -11.85
CA ARG A 29 0.40 -11.70 -13.32
C ARG A 29 1.82 -11.59 -13.90
N GLU A 30 2.68 -10.78 -13.27
CA GLU A 30 4.09 -10.66 -13.63
C GLU A 30 4.95 -11.85 -13.12
N GLY A 31 4.32 -12.88 -12.53
CA GLY A 31 4.96 -14.12 -12.11
C GLY A 31 5.61 -14.08 -10.73
N ALA A 32 5.34 -13.08 -9.91
CA ALA A 32 5.76 -13.07 -8.51
C ALA A 32 4.96 -14.09 -7.68
N ARG A 33 5.58 -14.64 -6.63
CA ARG A 33 4.92 -15.42 -5.58
C ARG A 33 4.38 -14.44 -4.54
N VAL A 34 3.08 -14.48 -4.25
CA VAL A 34 2.44 -13.42 -3.49
C VAL A 34 1.83 -13.93 -2.18
N CYS A 35 2.28 -13.39 -1.06
CA CYS A 35 1.62 -13.55 0.23
C CYS A 35 0.59 -12.42 0.41
N LEU A 36 -0.66 -12.80 0.59
CA LEU A 36 -1.77 -11.91 0.84
C LEU A 36 -2.05 -11.81 2.35
N THR A 37 -2.34 -10.61 2.86
CA THR A 37 -2.80 -10.48 4.24
C THR A 37 -3.97 -9.53 4.40
N ALA A 38 -4.89 -9.89 5.27
CA ALA A 38 -6.00 -9.06 5.73
C ALA A 38 -6.52 -9.58 7.09
N ARG A 39 -7.42 -8.81 7.72
CA ARG A 39 -8.07 -9.19 8.97
C ARG A 39 -9.23 -10.17 8.78
N GLY A 40 -9.91 -10.11 7.64
CA GLY A 40 -11.04 -10.97 7.31
C GLY A 40 -10.62 -12.12 6.41
N ALA A 41 -10.92 -13.36 6.81
CA ALA A 41 -10.53 -14.56 6.09
C ALA A 41 -11.27 -14.71 4.76
N GLU A 42 -12.59 -14.50 4.74
CA GLU A 42 -13.45 -14.78 3.59
C GLU A 42 -13.03 -14.01 2.32
N ALA A 43 -12.96 -12.67 2.40
CA ALA A 43 -12.56 -11.84 1.27
C ALA A 43 -11.08 -12.04 0.87
N LEU A 44 -10.23 -12.40 1.84
CA LEU A 44 -8.83 -12.71 1.59
C LEU A 44 -8.70 -14.00 0.78
N GLU A 45 -9.39 -15.05 1.19
CA GLU A 45 -9.35 -16.35 0.53
C GLU A 45 -10.05 -16.31 -0.84
N ALA A 46 -11.13 -15.54 -0.99
CA ALA A 46 -11.74 -15.30 -2.30
C ALA A 46 -10.74 -14.68 -3.28
N THR A 47 -9.98 -13.68 -2.87
CA THR A 47 -8.90 -13.08 -3.69
C THR A 47 -7.81 -14.10 -4.00
N ALA A 48 -7.39 -14.89 -3.02
CA ALA A 48 -6.36 -15.92 -3.22
C ALA A 48 -6.81 -17.00 -4.18
N ALA A 49 -8.07 -17.46 -4.08
CA ALA A 49 -8.64 -18.46 -4.98
C ALA A 49 -8.66 -17.98 -6.44
N GLU A 50 -9.04 -16.72 -6.69
CA GLU A 50 -9.00 -16.14 -8.04
C GLU A 50 -7.58 -16.11 -8.61
N LEU A 51 -6.59 -15.71 -7.81
CA LEU A 51 -5.20 -15.67 -8.26
C LEU A 51 -4.62 -17.07 -8.50
N ARG A 52 -4.92 -18.03 -7.63
CA ARG A 52 -4.50 -19.43 -7.83
C ARG A 52 -5.14 -20.05 -9.07
N ALA A 53 -6.40 -19.72 -9.37
CA ALA A 53 -7.08 -20.18 -10.58
C ALA A 53 -6.42 -19.65 -11.87
N SER A 54 -5.72 -18.52 -11.81
CA SER A 54 -4.89 -18.01 -12.91
C SER A 54 -3.48 -18.62 -12.98
N GLY A 55 -3.16 -19.57 -12.09
CA GLY A 55 -1.86 -20.25 -12.04
C GLY A 55 -0.81 -19.56 -11.17
N ALA A 56 -1.19 -18.55 -10.38
CA ALA A 56 -0.26 -17.84 -9.51
C ALA A 56 0.07 -18.64 -8.23
N ASP A 57 1.31 -18.52 -7.77
CA ASP A 57 1.76 -19.04 -6.47
C ASP A 57 1.37 -18.07 -5.36
N VAL A 58 0.32 -18.41 -4.60
CA VAL A 58 -0.29 -17.51 -3.61
C VAL A 58 -0.49 -18.20 -2.28
N THR A 59 -0.02 -17.57 -1.22
CA THR A 59 -0.32 -17.91 0.18
C THR A 59 -1.12 -16.79 0.86
N THR A 60 -1.78 -17.11 1.97
CA THR A 60 -2.59 -16.16 2.75
C THR A 60 -2.19 -16.19 4.21
N VAL A 61 -2.33 -15.05 4.89
CA VAL A 61 -2.26 -14.96 6.35
C VAL A 61 -3.30 -13.99 6.88
N VAL A 62 -4.16 -14.48 7.76
CA VAL A 62 -5.17 -13.66 8.44
C VAL A 62 -4.54 -13.03 9.68
N THR A 63 -4.32 -11.73 9.64
CA THR A 63 -3.72 -10.98 10.76
C THR A 63 -4.04 -9.49 10.68
N ASP A 64 -3.90 -8.78 11.81
CA ASP A 64 -3.99 -7.32 11.85
C ASP A 64 -2.60 -6.69 11.95
N VAL A 65 -2.09 -6.21 10.84
CA VAL A 65 -0.78 -5.52 10.78
C VAL A 65 -0.77 -4.14 11.46
N ALA A 66 -1.92 -3.64 11.93
CA ALA A 66 -1.97 -2.48 12.81
C ALA A 66 -1.55 -2.81 14.27
N THR A 67 -1.06 -4.03 14.51
CA THR A 67 -0.36 -4.45 15.73
C THR A 67 1.05 -4.94 15.36
N GLN A 68 2.02 -4.72 16.25
CA GLN A 68 3.38 -5.18 16.03
C GLN A 68 3.45 -6.71 15.82
N ALA A 69 2.76 -7.48 16.68
CA ALA A 69 2.72 -8.93 16.56
C ALA A 69 2.12 -9.40 15.22
N GLY A 70 1.04 -8.75 14.77
CA GLY A 70 0.40 -9.07 13.49
C GLY A 70 1.27 -8.70 12.29
N ALA A 71 2.00 -7.60 12.36
CA ALA A 71 2.95 -7.17 11.32
C ALA A 71 4.10 -8.17 11.17
N VAL A 72 4.71 -8.59 12.29
CA VAL A 72 5.77 -9.62 12.31
C VAL A 72 5.22 -10.95 11.76
N ALA A 73 4.04 -11.38 12.23
CA ALA A 73 3.42 -12.63 11.76
C ALA A 73 3.16 -12.63 10.24
N ALA A 74 2.79 -11.48 9.65
CA ALA A 74 2.60 -11.35 8.21
C ALA A 74 3.90 -11.59 7.42
N VAL A 75 4.99 -10.96 7.84
CA VAL A 75 6.31 -11.12 7.20
C VAL A 75 6.81 -12.55 7.36
N ASP A 76 6.73 -13.11 8.58
CA ASP A 76 7.18 -14.48 8.85
C ASP A 76 6.36 -15.53 8.07
N ALA A 77 5.07 -15.28 7.83
CA ALA A 77 4.26 -16.17 6.99
C ALA A 77 4.75 -16.19 5.54
N ALA A 78 5.07 -15.01 4.96
CA ALA A 78 5.65 -14.93 3.62
C ALA A 78 7.01 -15.65 3.54
N VAL A 79 7.87 -15.45 4.53
CA VAL A 79 9.19 -16.10 4.61
C VAL A 79 9.04 -17.61 4.76
N ARG A 80 8.13 -18.10 5.61
CA ARG A 80 7.88 -19.55 5.75
C ARG A 80 7.37 -20.19 4.46
N ALA A 81 6.52 -19.48 3.72
CA ALA A 81 5.95 -20.00 2.47
C ALA A 81 6.96 -20.02 1.32
N PHE A 82 7.78 -19.00 1.20
CA PHE A 82 8.62 -18.78 0.03
C PHE A 82 10.12 -18.93 0.28
N GLY A 83 10.56 -19.11 1.53
CA GLY A 83 11.97 -19.19 1.92
C GLY A 83 12.69 -17.83 1.92
N THR A 84 12.05 -16.76 1.48
CA THR A 84 12.63 -15.42 1.34
C THR A 84 11.54 -14.35 1.26
N LEU A 85 11.94 -13.06 1.29
CA LEU A 85 11.07 -11.94 0.96
C LEU A 85 11.85 -10.92 0.10
N ASP A 86 11.42 -10.70 -1.14
CA ASP A 86 12.03 -9.76 -2.09
C ASP A 86 11.34 -8.40 -2.08
N ILE A 87 10.03 -8.41 -1.91
CA ILE A 87 9.15 -7.24 -2.06
C ILE A 87 8.22 -7.17 -0.87
N LEU A 88 8.17 -6.00 -0.22
CA LEU A 88 7.16 -5.65 0.77
C LEU A 88 6.33 -4.48 0.25
N VAL A 89 5.01 -4.63 0.19
CA VAL A 89 4.09 -3.52 -0.09
C VAL A 89 3.25 -3.22 1.15
N ASN A 90 3.56 -2.12 1.82
CA ASN A 90 2.80 -1.58 2.94
C ASN A 90 1.60 -0.78 2.39
N ASN A 91 0.47 -1.46 2.21
CA ASN A 91 -0.73 -0.86 1.64
C ASN A 91 -1.83 -0.58 2.69
N VAL A 92 -1.80 -1.20 3.85
CA VAL A 92 -2.82 -0.95 4.89
C VAL A 92 -2.90 0.53 5.24
N GLY A 93 -4.11 1.09 5.25
CA GLY A 93 -4.32 2.50 5.59
C GLY A 93 -5.78 2.92 5.59
N GLY A 94 -6.00 4.19 5.89
CA GLY A 94 -7.30 4.85 5.89
C GLY A 94 -7.56 5.67 7.15
N SER A 95 -8.44 6.68 7.05
CA SER A 95 -8.76 7.60 8.17
C SER A 95 -9.56 6.95 9.30
N GLY A 96 -10.23 5.81 9.05
CA GLY A 96 -11.07 5.16 10.05
C GLY A 96 -12.25 6.03 10.53
N GLY A 97 -12.64 7.05 9.76
CA GLY A 97 -13.67 8.01 10.15
C GLY A 97 -13.18 9.15 11.07
N ALA A 98 -11.87 9.22 11.37
CA ALA A 98 -11.32 10.34 12.13
C ALA A 98 -11.43 11.64 11.32
N GLY A 99 -11.89 12.69 12.00
CA GLY A 99 -12.18 14.01 11.42
C GLY A 99 -11.03 15.02 11.56
N ALA A 100 -11.43 16.30 11.66
CA ALA A 100 -10.53 17.43 11.89
C ALA A 100 -9.86 17.34 13.26
N PHE A 101 -8.89 18.23 13.50
CA PHE A 101 -8.07 18.20 14.72
C PHE A 101 -8.89 18.33 16.02
N ASP A 102 -9.85 19.21 16.03
CA ASP A 102 -10.70 19.51 17.19
C ASP A 102 -11.79 18.45 17.46
N SER A 103 -12.09 17.59 16.48
CA SER A 103 -13.12 16.54 16.59
C SER A 103 -12.53 15.14 16.73
N ALA A 104 -11.27 14.94 16.38
CA ALA A 104 -10.61 13.65 16.49
C ALA A 104 -10.20 13.32 17.91
N THR A 105 -10.69 12.22 18.47
CA THR A 105 -10.32 11.75 19.81
C THR A 105 -8.90 11.20 19.86
N VAL A 106 -8.29 11.16 21.05
CA VAL A 106 -6.96 10.53 21.27
C VAL A 106 -6.93 9.08 20.80
N ALA A 107 -7.99 8.32 21.02
CA ALA A 107 -8.10 6.94 20.56
C ALA A 107 -8.13 6.84 19.02
N GLN A 108 -8.81 7.76 18.35
CA GLN A 108 -8.78 7.84 16.89
C GLN A 108 -7.39 8.21 16.36
N TRP A 109 -6.69 9.14 17.02
CA TRP A 109 -5.31 9.47 16.70
C TRP A 109 -4.41 8.23 16.77
N ALA A 110 -4.41 7.51 17.90
CA ALA A 110 -3.62 6.30 18.08
C ALA A 110 -3.94 5.26 17.00
N SER A 111 -5.23 4.93 16.81
CA SER A 111 -5.67 3.93 15.83
C SER A 111 -5.29 4.29 14.38
N VAL A 112 -5.33 5.58 14.01
CA VAL A 112 -4.95 6.03 12.67
C VAL A 112 -3.44 5.98 12.48
N MET A 113 -2.66 6.37 13.50
CA MET A 113 -1.20 6.27 13.46
C MET A 113 -0.75 4.81 13.36
N ASP A 114 -1.30 3.91 14.17
CA ASP A 114 -0.98 2.48 14.14
C ASP A 114 -1.26 1.87 12.76
N ARG A 115 -2.41 2.20 12.19
CA ARG A 115 -2.85 1.64 10.91
C ARG A 115 -2.05 2.18 9.72
N ASN A 116 -1.68 3.46 9.69
CA ASN A 116 -1.12 4.10 8.51
C ASN A 116 0.41 4.26 8.55
N LEU A 117 1.00 4.37 9.75
CA LEU A 117 2.43 4.60 9.92
C LEU A 117 3.09 3.43 10.63
N MET A 118 2.63 3.09 11.84
CA MET A 118 3.30 2.07 12.65
C MET A 118 3.23 0.68 12.02
N SER A 119 2.13 0.32 11.35
CA SER A 119 2.04 -0.93 10.57
C SER A 119 3.16 -1.04 9.52
N ALA A 120 3.45 0.06 8.81
CA ALA A 120 4.54 0.09 7.84
C ALA A 120 5.92 0.00 8.51
N VAL A 121 6.10 0.65 9.67
CA VAL A 121 7.33 0.55 10.47
C VAL A 121 7.57 -0.89 10.88
N TRP A 122 6.60 -1.54 11.54
CA TRP A 122 6.76 -2.90 12.07
C TRP A 122 6.97 -3.94 10.97
N CYS A 123 6.18 -3.89 9.89
CA CYS A 123 6.39 -4.78 8.75
C CYS A 123 7.77 -4.57 8.12
N SER A 124 8.19 -3.31 7.95
CA SER A 124 9.47 -2.99 7.33
C SER A 124 10.65 -3.39 8.20
N GLN A 125 10.61 -3.19 9.52
CA GLN A 125 11.69 -3.63 10.42
C GLN A 125 11.95 -5.12 10.27
N ARG A 126 10.88 -5.94 10.31
CA ARG A 126 11.03 -7.40 10.15
C ARG A 126 11.47 -7.80 8.74
N ALA A 127 10.93 -7.14 7.71
CA ALA A 127 11.32 -7.40 6.32
C ALA A 127 12.79 -7.05 6.03
N VAL A 128 13.29 -5.95 6.60
CA VAL A 128 14.67 -5.50 6.44
C VAL A 128 15.66 -6.52 6.97
N GLU A 129 15.39 -7.19 8.08
CA GLU A 129 16.24 -8.28 8.59
C GLU A 129 16.43 -9.36 7.51
N VAL A 130 15.34 -9.86 6.94
CA VAL A 130 15.36 -10.88 5.87
C VAL A 130 16.06 -10.37 4.61
N MET A 131 15.73 -9.14 4.18
CA MET A 131 16.29 -8.55 2.96
C MET A 131 17.79 -8.27 3.07
N ARG A 132 18.29 -7.91 4.26
CA ARG A 132 19.72 -7.71 4.51
C ARG A 132 20.51 -9.01 4.37
N ASP A 133 20.01 -10.08 4.97
CA ASP A 133 20.67 -11.39 4.96
C ASP A 133 20.84 -11.96 3.55
N LYS A 134 19.88 -11.67 2.65
CA LYS A 134 19.95 -12.09 1.25
C LYS A 134 20.63 -11.07 0.32
N GLY A 135 20.97 -9.87 0.80
CA GLY A 135 21.72 -8.85 0.05
C GLY A 135 20.90 -7.89 -0.81
N GLY A 136 19.61 -7.66 -0.49
CA GLY A 136 18.81 -6.64 -1.13
C GLY A 136 17.28 -6.88 -1.09
N GLY A 137 16.51 -5.89 -1.54
CA GLY A 137 15.04 -5.97 -1.58
C GLY A 137 14.37 -4.68 -2.05
N CYS A 138 13.05 -4.69 -2.04
CA CYS A 138 12.25 -3.54 -2.41
C CYS A 138 11.07 -3.36 -1.43
N ILE A 139 10.90 -2.15 -0.89
CA ILE A 139 9.80 -1.78 -0.02
C ILE A 139 9.01 -0.65 -0.67
N ILE A 140 7.70 -0.83 -0.79
CA ILE A 140 6.79 0.19 -1.32
C ILE A 140 5.80 0.57 -0.23
N HIS A 141 5.68 1.87 0.03
CA HIS A 141 4.66 2.44 0.90
C HIS A 141 3.52 3.02 0.07
N ILE A 142 2.28 2.55 0.28
CA ILE A 142 1.11 3.20 -0.30
C ILE A 142 0.75 4.40 0.56
N ASN A 143 1.15 5.54 0.05
CA ASN A 143 0.98 6.84 0.65
C ASN A 143 -0.39 7.47 0.33
N SER A 144 -0.43 8.76 0.11
CA SER A 144 -1.57 9.55 -0.36
C SER A 144 -1.05 10.90 -0.84
N ILE A 145 -1.76 11.56 -1.75
CA ILE A 145 -1.54 12.99 -2.03
C ILE A 145 -1.58 13.80 -0.73
N TYR A 146 -2.41 13.41 0.24
CA TYR A 146 -2.52 14.02 1.56
C TYR A 146 -1.31 13.79 2.48
N GLY A 147 -0.27 13.12 2.03
CA GLY A 147 1.04 13.14 2.68
C GLY A 147 1.84 14.44 2.44
N ARG A 148 1.40 15.28 1.51
CA ARG A 148 2.00 16.57 1.16
C ARG A 148 1.00 17.72 1.14
N GLU A 149 -0.28 17.43 1.36
CA GLU A 149 -1.37 18.39 1.25
C GLU A 149 -2.33 18.29 2.42
N TYR A 150 -3.11 19.34 2.61
CA TYR A 150 -4.18 19.37 3.59
C TYR A 150 -5.34 18.42 3.19
N ALA A 151 -5.87 17.72 4.18
CA ALA A 151 -7.10 16.94 4.10
C ALA A 151 -8.00 17.19 5.30
N THR A 152 -9.24 16.66 5.22
CA THR A 152 -10.24 16.83 6.29
C THR A 152 -10.00 15.96 7.52
N SER A 153 -9.05 15.03 7.48
CA SER A 153 -8.71 14.15 8.61
C SER A 153 -7.29 14.45 9.10
N ALA A 154 -7.16 15.18 10.20
CA ALA A 154 -5.87 15.56 10.76
C ALA A 154 -4.98 14.35 11.12
N PRO A 155 -5.47 13.29 11.82
CA PRO A 155 -4.64 12.13 12.11
C PRO A 155 -4.15 11.41 10.84
N TYR A 156 -4.99 11.32 9.80
CA TYR A 156 -4.64 10.65 8.55
C TYR A 156 -3.56 11.41 7.78
N THR A 157 -3.73 12.72 7.62
CA THR A 157 -2.74 13.59 6.97
C THR A 157 -1.40 13.51 7.68
N THR A 158 -1.40 13.62 9.02
CA THR A 158 -0.17 13.50 9.83
C THR A 158 0.51 12.15 9.63
N ALA A 159 -0.24 11.05 9.66
CA ALA A 159 0.32 9.71 9.45
C ALA A 159 0.90 9.54 8.04
N LYS A 160 0.23 10.07 7.01
CA LYS A 160 0.71 9.99 5.62
C LYS A 160 1.91 10.92 5.36
N ALA A 161 1.98 12.08 5.99
CA ALA A 161 3.17 12.93 5.98
C ALA A 161 4.36 12.22 6.66
N GLY A 162 4.13 11.60 7.82
CA GLY A 162 5.12 10.75 8.48
C GLY A 162 5.60 9.59 7.62
N LEU A 163 4.68 8.93 6.89
CA LEU A 163 5.02 7.84 5.99
C LEU A 163 5.85 8.32 4.77
N THR A 164 5.60 9.56 4.29
CA THR A 164 6.41 10.18 3.24
C THR A 164 7.84 10.43 3.72
N ALA A 165 8.00 10.99 4.92
CA ALA A 165 9.32 11.20 5.54
C ALA A 165 10.03 9.85 5.77
N LEU A 166 9.33 8.87 6.37
CA LEU A 166 9.87 7.52 6.61
C LEU A 166 10.37 6.86 5.32
N THR A 167 9.67 7.03 4.19
CA THR A 167 10.09 6.52 2.89
C THR A 167 11.47 7.03 2.52
N LYS A 168 11.73 8.32 2.70
CA LYS A 168 13.01 8.94 2.38
C LYS A 168 14.12 8.52 3.33
N GLU A 169 13.87 8.55 4.64
CA GLU A 169 14.82 8.13 5.66
C GLU A 169 15.26 6.68 5.45
N MET A 170 14.30 5.76 5.32
CA MET A 170 14.60 4.35 5.07
C MET A 170 15.39 4.13 3.78
N ALA A 171 15.09 4.88 2.71
CA ALA A 171 15.81 4.75 1.45
C ALA A 171 17.29 5.10 1.57
N VAL A 172 17.61 6.12 2.37
CA VAL A 172 19.01 6.54 2.62
C VAL A 172 19.70 5.53 3.52
N ASP A 173 19.10 5.17 4.65
CA ASP A 173 19.67 4.27 5.64
C ASP A 173 19.93 2.87 5.09
N LEU A 174 19.03 2.37 4.24
CA LEU A 174 19.07 1.01 3.73
C LEU A 174 19.81 0.85 2.39
N ALA A 175 20.22 1.95 1.76
CA ALA A 175 20.95 1.92 0.47
C ALA A 175 22.20 1.03 0.54
N ARG A 176 22.97 1.07 1.64
CA ARG A 176 24.14 0.21 1.88
C ARG A 176 23.82 -1.30 1.84
N HIS A 177 22.56 -1.66 2.07
CA HIS A 177 22.07 -3.05 2.01
C HIS A 177 21.39 -3.38 0.69
N ARG A 178 21.44 -2.49 -0.32
CA ARG A 178 20.76 -2.63 -1.62
C ARG A 178 19.24 -2.83 -1.49
N ILE A 179 18.64 -2.25 -0.45
CA ILE A 179 17.19 -2.23 -0.26
C ILE A 179 16.67 -0.88 -0.76
N ARG A 180 15.82 -0.91 -1.79
CA ARG A 180 15.14 0.29 -2.29
C ARG A 180 13.85 0.52 -1.52
N VAL A 181 13.56 1.77 -1.21
CA VAL A 181 12.31 2.14 -0.54
C VAL A 181 11.69 3.30 -1.31
N ASN A 182 10.45 3.12 -1.79
CA ASN A 182 9.71 4.17 -2.50
C ASN A 182 8.28 4.26 -1.97
N GLY A 183 7.65 5.41 -2.19
CA GLY A 183 6.25 5.65 -1.96
C GLY A 183 5.46 5.78 -3.26
N VAL A 184 4.21 5.37 -3.23
CA VAL A 184 3.21 5.73 -4.23
C VAL A 184 2.12 6.51 -3.52
N ALA A 185 1.75 7.67 -4.04
CA ALA A 185 0.75 8.57 -3.46
C ALA A 185 -0.50 8.63 -4.35
N PRO A 186 -1.49 7.73 -4.14
CA PRO A 186 -2.72 7.77 -4.88
C PRO A 186 -3.53 9.03 -4.60
N GLY A 187 -4.25 9.51 -5.60
CA GLY A 187 -5.36 10.44 -5.45
C GLY A 187 -6.64 9.72 -5.05
N SER A 188 -7.76 10.20 -5.57
CA SER A 188 -9.07 9.60 -5.33
C SER A 188 -9.28 8.36 -6.19
N ILE A 189 -9.23 7.18 -5.56
CA ILE A 189 -9.36 5.87 -6.23
C ILE A 189 -10.72 5.25 -5.89
N LEU A 190 -11.48 4.84 -6.92
CA LEU A 190 -12.79 4.23 -6.78
C LEU A 190 -12.73 2.72 -6.94
N PHE A 191 -13.26 2.00 -5.95
CA PHE A 191 -13.46 0.54 -6.02
C PHE A 191 -14.66 0.12 -5.16
N PRO A 192 -15.29 -1.01 -5.43
CA PRO A 192 -16.45 -1.50 -4.69
C PRO A 192 -16.20 -1.62 -3.19
N GLY A 193 -17.10 -1.09 -2.37
CA GLY A 193 -16.99 -1.07 -0.91
C GLY A 193 -15.92 -0.14 -0.34
N GLY A 194 -15.22 0.63 -1.18
CA GLY A 194 -14.27 1.67 -0.79
C GLY A 194 -14.94 2.91 -0.20
N SER A 195 -14.14 3.85 0.32
CA SER A 195 -14.66 5.09 0.91
C SER A 195 -15.38 5.96 -0.12
N TRP A 196 -14.86 6.07 -1.33
CA TRP A 196 -15.48 6.83 -2.41
C TRP A 196 -16.74 6.17 -2.95
N ASP A 197 -16.77 4.83 -3.02
CA ASP A 197 -17.97 4.10 -3.41
C ASP A 197 -19.10 4.30 -2.42
N LYS A 198 -18.83 4.21 -1.12
CA LYS A 198 -19.79 4.49 -0.06
C LYS A 198 -20.29 5.93 -0.10
N ARG A 199 -19.41 6.91 -0.32
CA ARG A 199 -19.79 8.32 -0.45
C ARG A 199 -20.66 8.54 -1.70
N ARG A 200 -20.32 7.91 -2.82
CA ARG A 200 -21.09 7.99 -4.06
C ARG A 200 -22.50 7.41 -3.90
N GLN A 201 -22.63 6.31 -3.15
CA GLN A 201 -23.93 5.72 -2.85
C GLN A 201 -24.76 6.61 -1.89
N ALA A 202 -24.11 7.27 -0.94
CA ALA A 202 -24.78 8.12 0.04
C ALA A 202 -25.18 9.49 -0.53
N ASP A 203 -24.37 10.09 -1.42
CA ASP A 203 -24.57 11.41 -1.99
C ASP A 203 -23.95 11.49 -3.40
N PRO A 204 -24.68 11.00 -4.43
CA PRO A 204 -24.18 10.96 -5.81
C PRO A 204 -23.89 12.35 -6.38
N GLU A 205 -24.74 13.35 -6.06
CA GLU A 205 -24.62 14.71 -6.61
C GLU A 205 -23.38 15.42 -6.09
N LYS A 206 -23.12 15.30 -4.77
CA LYS A 206 -21.92 15.85 -4.14
C LYS A 206 -20.66 15.22 -4.70
N VAL A 207 -20.67 13.91 -4.95
CA VAL A 207 -19.52 13.22 -5.55
C VAL A 207 -19.35 13.61 -7.02
N ALA A 208 -20.43 13.75 -7.79
CA ALA A 208 -20.35 14.25 -9.16
C ALA A 208 -19.79 15.69 -9.23
N LYS A 209 -20.18 16.55 -8.28
CA LYS A 209 -19.62 17.90 -8.16
C LYS A 209 -18.11 17.84 -7.87
N LEU A 210 -17.67 17.03 -6.91
CA LEU A 210 -16.25 16.84 -6.59
C LEU A 210 -15.44 16.38 -7.82
N VAL A 211 -15.98 15.42 -8.58
CA VAL A 211 -15.32 14.93 -9.81
C VAL A 211 -15.11 16.06 -10.81
N ARG A 212 -16.12 16.91 -11.02
CA ARG A 212 -15.97 18.06 -11.95
C ARG A 212 -15.01 19.12 -11.47
N ASP A 213 -15.03 19.41 -10.15
CA ASP A 213 -14.32 20.57 -9.59
C ASP A 213 -12.88 20.24 -9.16
N GLU A 214 -12.60 18.99 -8.77
CA GLU A 214 -11.35 18.62 -8.11
C GLU A 214 -10.53 17.52 -8.84
N LEU A 215 -11.12 16.80 -9.79
CA LEU A 215 -10.43 15.75 -10.54
C LEU A 215 -10.16 16.20 -11.99
N PRO A 216 -8.91 16.61 -12.32
CA PRO A 216 -8.60 17.16 -13.66
C PRO A 216 -8.93 16.21 -14.82
N TRP A 217 -8.81 14.90 -14.60
CA TRP A 217 -9.20 13.91 -15.63
C TRP A 217 -10.70 13.61 -15.68
N GLY A 218 -11.53 14.30 -14.90
CA GLY A 218 -12.99 14.14 -14.90
C GLY A 218 -13.49 12.78 -14.39
N ARG A 219 -12.62 12.00 -13.73
CA ARG A 219 -12.96 10.68 -13.17
C ARG A 219 -12.08 10.33 -11.97
N PHE A 220 -12.55 9.37 -11.20
CA PHE A 220 -11.69 8.68 -10.23
C PHE A 220 -10.64 7.83 -10.94
N GLY A 221 -9.51 7.63 -10.26
CA GLY A 221 -8.55 6.59 -10.63
C GLY A 221 -9.08 5.19 -10.30
N ALA A 222 -8.56 4.18 -11.00
CA ALA A 222 -8.79 2.77 -10.72
C ALA A 222 -7.63 2.18 -9.89
N PRO A 223 -7.87 1.14 -9.07
CA PRO A 223 -6.81 0.45 -8.33
C PRO A 223 -5.68 -0.07 -9.20
N GLU A 224 -5.98 -0.50 -10.41
CA GLU A 224 -5.04 -1.04 -11.39
C GLU A 224 -4.00 0.01 -11.83
N GLU A 225 -4.41 1.29 -11.96
CA GLU A 225 -3.51 2.39 -12.32
C GLU A 225 -2.44 2.62 -11.24
N VAL A 226 -2.80 2.39 -9.97
CA VAL A 226 -1.85 2.41 -8.85
C VAL A 226 -0.97 1.16 -8.86
N ALA A 227 -1.55 0.01 -9.12
CA ALA A 227 -0.87 -1.28 -9.10
C ALA A 227 0.23 -1.39 -10.17
N ASP A 228 -0.01 -0.86 -11.37
CA ASP A 228 0.97 -0.86 -12.46
C ASP A 228 2.22 -0.05 -12.08
N VAL A 229 2.05 1.11 -11.44
CA VAL A 229 3.18 1.92 -10.93
C VAL A 229 3.92 1.19 -9.81
N VAL A 230 3.21 0.53 -8.90
CA VAL A 230 3.83 -0.28 -7.84
C VAL A 230 4.65 -1.41 -8.44
N ALA A 231 4.13 -2.14 -9.42
CA ALA A 231 4.86 -3.23 -10.08
C ALA A 231 6.13 -2.72 -10.77
N PHE A 232 6.06 -1.58 -11.47
CA PHE A 232 7.24 -0.92 -12.03
C PHE A 232 8.29 -0.60 -10.95
N LEU A 233 7.90 0.02 -9.86
CA LEU A 233 8.81 0.37 -8.76
C LEU A 233 9.41 -0.86 -8.06
N CYS A 234 8.70 -2.00 -8.02
CA CYS A 234 9.20 -3.26 -7.51
C CYS A 234 10.23 -3.92 -8.43
N SER A 235 10.25 -3.56 -9.72
CA SER A 235 11.03 -4.21 -10.77
C SER A 235 12.50 -3.78 -10.82
N GLU A 236 13.32 -4.55 -11.55
CA GLU A 236 14.70 -4.16 -11.86
C GLU A 236 14.77 -2.95 -12.81
N ARG A 237 13.67 -2.61 -13.49
CA ARG A 237 13.59 -1.41 -14.33
C ARG A 237 13.64 -0.12 -13.51
N ALA A 238 13.29 -0.21 -12.21
CA ALA A 238 13.37 0.89 -11.25
C ALA A 238 14.61 0.79 -10.32
N ARG A 239 15.65 0.04 -10.68
CA ARG A 239 16.83 -0.21 -9.82
C ARG A 239 17.58 1.04 -9.37
N TRP A 240 17.41 2.17 -10.07
CA TRP A 240 18.02 3.46 -9.70
C TRP A 240 17.02 4.43 -9.06
N VAL A 241 15.81 3.95 -8.74
CA VAL A 241 14.77 4.74 -8.07
C VAL A 241 14.67 4.31 -6.61
N THR A 242 15.02 5.20 -5.69
CA THR A 242 14.84 5.02 -4.24
C THR A 242 14.62 6.36 -3.55
N GLY A 243 13.82 6.38 -2.49
CA GLY A 243 13.47 7.58 -1.73
C GLY A 243 12.50 8.54 -2.44
N ALA A 244 11.88 8.12 -3.53
CA ALA A 244 10.85 8.86 -4.22
C ALA A 244 9.46 8.53 -3.68
N THR A 245 8.56 9.50 -3.70
CA THR A 245 7.11 9.28 -3.55
C THR A 245 6.41 9.81 -4.79
N LEU A 246 5.93 8.88 -5.64
CA LEU A 246 5.29 9.20 -6.91
C LEU A 246 3.79 9.44 -6.71
N PRO A 247 3.25 10.60 -7.12
CA PRO A 247 1.81 10.79 -7.26
C PRO A 247 1.24 9.88 -8.37
N VAL A 248 0.09 9.24 -8.08
CA VAL A 248 -0.72 8.49 -9.06
C VAL A 248 -2.17 8.95 -8.85
N ASP A 249 -2.48 10.11 -9.39
CA ASP A 249 -3.63 10.90 -8.97
C ASP A 249 -4.38 11.63 -10.11
N GLY A 250 -3.94 11.45 -11.36
CA GLY A 250 -4.54 12.14 -12.50
C GLY A 250 -4.43 13.68 -12.41
N GLY A 251 -3.38 14.19 -11.75
CA GLY A 251 -3.16 15.62 -11.54
C GLY A 251 -4.04 16.24 -10.45
N GLN A 252 -4.66 15.44 -9.58
CA GLN A 252 -5.50 15.92 -8.47
C GLN A 252 -4.68 16.69 -7.42
N GLY A 253 -3.48 16.23 -7.12
CA GLY A 253 -2.59 16.83 -6.14
C GLY A 253 -2.10 18.20 -6.59
N ARG A 254 -1.91 19.10 -5.63
CA ARG A 254 -1.47 20.49 -5.85
C ARG A 254 -0.03 20.74 -5.37
N ALA A 255 0.56 19.78 -4.63
CA ALA A 255 1.95 19.84 -4.17
C ALA A 255 2.92 19.37 -5.27
N PHE A 256 4.07 20.03 -5.33
CA PHE A 256 5.18 19.66 -6.21
C PHE A 256 5.98 18.49 -5.65
#